data_1ea6dcf2dcd07436159e1750a2458a91
#
_entry.id   1ea6dcf2dcd07436159e1750a2458a91
#
_cell.length_a   1.000
_cell.length_b   1.000
_cell.length_c   1.000
_cell.angle_alpha   90.00
_cell.angle_beta   90.00
_cell.angle_gamma   90.00
#
_symmetry.space_group_name_H-M   'P 1'
#
loop_
_entity.id
_entity.type
_entity.pdbx_description
1 polymer ?
#
loop_
_entity_poly.entity_id
_entity_poly.type
_entity_poly.pdbx_seq_one_letter_code
_entity_poly.pdbx_strand_id
1 'polypeptide(L)'
;MFNFSKKLAFGLDLSDISLKMVQFREDSGKLFMSSFIKQDIPKGLVVEGVVKEENELSSFFKKAFTKPDGLPFKGREVVCSLPEEKIFIRIIQLPKMKEEELINAIKWEAEAHIPLSIDEVYLGWEIIEPALEDANHLNILIAATPKDVIDRYLSFLNKVNLIPIVFEPESFSVVRSLIKKNDSNPTVIIDIGATGANFVIFSGSAIRFTSHTDISGNLLNQEIVKKLKVSKKEANQLKVEVGLNKTKKDDKVYKAIKPVINDLIKKIEDYIDFYHNYTSNAHDQKKDIAQIVLCGGDSHLLKLPEILNSKFNLPIKLGDPLINIVNHKEDESINLKKVSLSKKELLIHTTSIGLALRQII
;
A
#
# COMPACT_ATOMS: atom_id res chain seq x y z
N MET A 1 14.98 30.39 22.30
CA MET A 1 14.71 28.95 22.12
C MET A 1 14.68 28.65 20.64
N PHE A 2 15.70 28.03 20.08
CA PHE A 2 15.68 27.62 18.68
C PHE A 2 14.74 26.43 18.57
N ASN A 3 13.59 26.65 17.96
CA ASN A 3 12.63 25.59 17.66
C ASN A 3 13.19 24.77 16.48
N PHE A 4 13.98 23.73 16.77
CA PHE A 4 14.36 22.77 15.76
C PHE A 4 13.10 22.00 15.35
N SER A 5 12.42 22.45 14.31
CA SER A 5 11.36 21.64 13.72
C SER A 5 11.98 20.28 13.34
N LYS A 6 11.46 19.21 13.91
CA LYS A 6 11.88 17.83 13.60
C LYS A 6 11.84 17.67 12.09
N LYS A 7 12.98 17.37 11.48
CA LYS A 7 13.01 17.08 10.04
C LYS A 7 12.30 15.74 9.85
N LEU A 8 11.16 15.79 9.21
CA LEU A 8 10.39 14.59 8.87
C LEU A 8 10.90 14.04 7.54
N ALA A 9 11.17 12.75 7.52
CA ALA A 9 11.47 12.04 6.27
C ALA A 9 10.29 12.15 5.31
N PHE A 10 10.56 12.05 4.03
CA PHE A 10 9.49 11.91 3.05
C PHE A 10 9.26 10.46 2.65
N GLY A 11 8.04 10.14 2.27
CA GLY A 11 7.67 8.82 1.75
C GLY A 11 7.96 8.75 0.26
N LEU A 12 8.63 7.69 -0.17
CA LEU A 12 8.91 7.38 -1.56
C LEU A 12 8.26 6.06 -1.94
N ASP A 13 7.30 6.11 -2.82
CA ASP A 13 6.64 4.98 -3.47
C ASP A 13 7.11 4.92 -4.93
N LEU A 14 7.81 3.84 -5.27
CA LEU A 14 8.40 3.61 -6.58
C LEU A 14 7.82 2.32 -7.17
N SER A 15 7.03 2.44 -8.22
CA SER A 15 6.46 1.30 -8.96
C SER A 15 6.98 1.23 -10.40
N ASP A 16 6.62 0.20 -11.14
CA ASP A 16 7.01 0.02 -12.55
C ASP A 16 6.63 1.19 -13.47
N ILE A 17 5.61 1.94 -13.08
CA ILE A 17 5.01 2.98 -13.94
C ILE A 17 4.96 4.35 -13.30
N SER A 18 5.21 4.49 -12.00
CA SER A 18 5.09 5.77 -11.30
C SER A 18 6.03 5.94 -10.14
N LEU A 19 6.52 7.17 -10.00
CA LEU A 19 7.20 7.69 -8.84
C LEU A 19 6.23 8.58 -8.08
N LYS A 20 6.01 8.29 -6.80
CA LYS A 20 5.19 9.11 -5.91
C LYS A 20 5.98 9.46 -4.66
N MET A 21 5.91 10.70 -4.25
CA MET A 21 6.57 11.18 -3.04
C MET A 21 5.65 12.12 -2.29
N VAL A 22 5.70 12.06 -0.96
CA VAL A 22 4.96 12.94 -0.06
C VAL A 22 5.86 13.37 1.09
N GLN A 23 5.76 14.64 1.49
CA GLN A 23 6.38 15.14 2.72
C GLN A 23 5.38 15.92 3.55
N PHE A 24 5.37 15.64 4.84
CA PHE A 24 4.67 16.43 5.85
C PHE A 24 5.63 17.42 6.51
N ARG A 25 5.06 18.50 7.00
CA ARG A 25 5.73 19.47 7.89
C ARG A 25 4.80 19.82 9.03
N GLU A 26 5.41 20.30 10.09
CA GLU A 26 4.71 20.82 11.24
C GLU A 26 4.79 22.33 11.23
N ASP A 27 3.66 22.98 11.49
CA ASP A 27 3.57 24.41 11.74
C ASP A 27 2.62 24.64 12.92
N SER A 28 3.16 25.26 13.99
CA SER A 28 2.40 25.57 15.21
C SER A 28 1.69 24.34 15.82
N GLY A 29 2.39 23.17 15.84
CA GLY A 29 1.86 21.91 16.37
C GLY A 29 0.86 21.20 15.45
N LYS A 30 0.68 21.69 14.22
CA LYS A 30 -0.23 21.07 13.23
C LYS A 30 0.55 20.49 12.07
N LEU A 31 0.29 19.22 11.78
CA LEU A 31 0.82 18.56 10.60
C LEU A 31 0.05 18.97 9.36
N PHE A 32 0.78 19.17 8.26
CA PHE A 32 0.20 19.40 6.94
C PHE A 32 1.08 18.77 5.86
N MET A 33 0.47 18.31 4.78
CA MET A 33 1.19 17.86 3.61
C MET A 33 1.80 19.10 2.91
N SER A 34 3.12 19.15 2.88
CA SER A 34 3.85 20.31 2.35
C SER A 34 4.23 20.17 0.90
N SER A 35 4.44 18.96 0.45
CA SER A 35 5.01 18.66 -0.87
C SER A 35 4.55 17.29 -1.33
N PHE A 36 4.31 17.15 -2.63
CA PHE A 36 4.13 15.84 -3.24
C PHE A 36 4.66 15.82 -4.68
N ILE A 37 4.91 14.63 -5.20
CA ILE A 37 5.23 14.36 -6.60
C ILE A 37 4.43 13.14 -7.04
N LYS A 38 3.91 13.19 -8.25
CA LYS A 38 3.49 12.03 -9.03
C LYS A 38 4.02 12.20 -10.44
N GLN A 39 4.89 11.30 -10.85
CA GLN A 39 5.48 11.29 -12.19
C GLN A 39 5.40 9.88 -12.78
N ASP A 40 5.00 9.79 -14.04
CA ASP A 40 5.03 8.52 -14.76
C ASP A 40 6.48 8.19 -15.11
N ILE A 41 6.90 6.97 -14.79
CA ILE A 41 8.26 6.47 -15.03
C ILE A 41 8.36 5.91 -16.47
N PRO A 42 9.44 6.22 -17.21
CA PRO A 42 9.72 5.57 -18.46
C PRO A 42 9.76 4.04 -18.32
N LYS A 43 9.16 3.35 -19.28
CA LYS A 43 9.04 1.89 -19.27
C LYS A 43 10.40 1.21 -19.22
N GLY A 44 10.56 0.21 -18.36
CA GLY A 44 11.79 -0.59 -18.27
C GLY A 44 12.80 -0.11 -17.22
N LEU A 45 12.63 1.08 -16.63
CA LEU A 45 13.51 1.55 -15.55
C LEU A 45 13.29 0.77 -14.25
N VAL A 46 12.04 0.45 -13.98
CA VAL A 46 11.62 -0.45 -12.90
C VAL A 46 10.77 -1.55 -13.56
N VAL A 47 11.00 -2.79 -13.23
CA VAL A 47 10.29 -3.95 -13.79
C VAL A 47 10.00 -4.94 -12.66
N GLU A 48 8.74 -5.28 -12.48
CA GLU A 48 8.29 -6.13 -11.36
C GLU A 48 8.81 -5.62 -10.03
N GLY A 49 8.72 -4.31 -9.82
CA GLY A 49 9.17 -3.64 -8.61
C GLY A 49 10.69 -3.59 -8.42
N VAL A 50 11.50 -4.10 -9.33
CA VAL A 50 12.97 -4.12 -9.24
C VAL A 50 13.57 -3.03 -10.11
N VAL A 51 14.45 -2.21 -9.53
CA VAL A 51 15.23 -1.21 -10.29
C VAL A 51 16.15 -1.92 -11.28
N LYS A 52 15.95 -1.67 -12.60
CA LYS A 52 16.75 -2.27 -13.68
C LYS A 52 17.77 -1.31 -14.26
N GLU A 53 17.33 -0.09 -14.57
CA GLU A 53 18.15 0.94 -15.23
C GLU A 53 18.46 2.09 -14.24
N GLU A 54 19.39 1.83 -13.35
CA GLU A 54 19.67 2.69 -12.19
C GLU A 54 20.14 4.11 -12.59
N ASN A 55 20.98 4.24 -13.62
CA ASN A 55 21.51 5.54 -14.07
C ASN A 55 20.42 6.41 -14.70
N GLU A 56 19.58 5.80 -15.52
CA GLU A 56 18.46 6.48 -16.17
C GLU A 56 17.40 6.87 -15.17
N LEU A 57 17.07 5.96 -14.24
CA LEU A 57 16.15 6.24 -13.14
C LEU A 57 16.66 7.37 -12.25
N SER A 58 17.97 7.40 -11.94
CA SER A 58 18.57 8.48 -11.16
C SER A 58 18.48 9.83 -11.88
N SER A 59 18.69 9.84 -13.18
CA SER A 59 18.57 11.05 -13.99
C SER A 59 17.12 11.54 -14.07
N PHE A 60 16.19 10.62 -14.22
CA PHE A 60 14.75 10.91 -14.19
C PHE A 60 14.33 11.47 -12.82
N PHE A 61 14.73 10.79 -11.72
CA PHE A 61 14.42 11.19 -10.37
C PHE A 61 14.90 12.61 -10.06
N LYS A 62 16.15 12.92 -10.39
CA LYS A 62 16.72 14.28 -10.16
C LYS A 62 15.88 15.37 -10.82
N LYS A 63 15.37 15.13 -12.04
CA LYS A 63 14.48 16.07 -12.72
C LYS A 63 13.12 16.21 -12.01
N ALA A 64 12.52 15.08 -11.62
CA ALA A 64 11.25 15.07 -10.92
C ALA A 64 11.35 15.76 -9.55
N PHE A 65 12.41 15.48 -8.79
CA PHE A 65 12.63 16.01 -7.44
C PHE A 65 12.74 17.55 -7.38
N THR A 66 13.14 18.19 -8.48
CA THR A 66 13.23 19.65 -8.54
C THR A 66 11.91 20.35 -8.79
N LYS A 67 10.83 19.61 -9.08
CA LYS A 67 9.52 20.17 -9.46
C LYS A 67 8.38 19.55 -8.65
N PRO A 68 8.40 19.65 -7.31
CA PRO A 68 7.28 19.18 -6.51
C PRO A 68 6.08 20.11 -6.65
N ASP A 69 4.90 19.54 -6.48
CA ASP A 69 3.72 20.30 -6.16
C ASP A 69 3.80 20.72 -4.69
N GLY A 70 3.56 22.02 -4.42
CA GLY A 70 3.70 22.60 -3.07
C GLY A 70 5.06 23.22 -2.80
N LEU A 71 5.66 22.91 -1.66
CA LEU A 71 6.96 23.43 -1.24
C LEU A 71 8.09 22.53 -1.71
N PRO A 72 9.33 23.03 -1.88
CA PRO A 72 10.48 22.16 -2.11
C PRO A 72 10.65 21.11 -1.01
N PHE A 73 11.02 19.88 -1.33
CA PHE A 73 11.35 18.88 -0.31
C PHE A 73 12.50 19.36 0.58
N LYS A 74 12.41 19.04 1.87
CA LYS A 74 13.44 19.38 2.87
C LYS A 74 14.07 18.12 3.44
N GLY A 75 15.39 18.09 3.50
CA GLY A 75 16.15 16.95 4.01
C GLY A 75 16.51 15.95 2.92
N ARG A 76 17.04 14.82 3.35
CA ARG A 76 17.50 13.73 2.48
C ARG A 76 17.01 12.37 2.98
N GLU A 77 16.39 12.33 4.13
CA GLU A 77 15.89 11.13 4.78
C GLU A 77 14.60 10.68 4.08
N VAL A 78 14.53 9.39 3.75
CA VAL A 78 13.42 8.80 3.04
C VAL A 78 12.98 7.48 3.67
N VAL A 79 11.68 7.28 3.75
CA VAL A 79 11.05 5.97 3.98
C VAL A 79 10.56 5.47 2.63
N CYS A 80 11.03 4.30 2.21
CA CYS A 80 10.79 3.76 0.88
C CYS A 80 9.93 2.50 0.94
N SER A 81 8.92 2.40 0.08
CA SER A 81 8.20 1.14 -0.10
C SER A 81 9.02 0.13 -0.87
N LEU A 82 8.80 -1.13 -0.53
CA LEU A 82 9.21 -2.27 -1.33
C LEU A 82 7.96 -2.93 -1.93
N PRO A 83 8.04 -3.44 -3.16
CA PRO A 83 6.90 -4.05 -3.84
C PRO A 83 6.43 -5.29 -3.09
N GLU A 84 5.12 -5.37 -2.83
CA GLU A 84 4.48 -6.45 -2.08
C GLU A 84 4.81 -7.84 -2.67
N GLU A 85 4.86 -7.95 -3.98
CA GLU A 85 5.13 -9.20 -4.72
C GLU A 85 6.56 -9.75 -4.52
N LYS A 86 7.49 -8.94 -4.00
CA LYS A 86 8.88 -9.34 -3.71
C LYS A 86 9.13 -9.60 -2.23
N ILE A 87 8.12 -9.47 -1.40
CA ILE A 87 8.26 -9.63 0.04
C ILE A 87 7.46 -10.84 0.50
N PHE A 88 8.10 -11.68 1.28
CA PHE A 88 7.43 -12.74 2.00
C PHE A 88 7.03 -12.23 3.38
N ILE A 89 5.73 -12.18 3.66
CA ILE A 89 5.19 -11.75 4.95
C ILE A 89 4.42 -12.91 5.58
N ARG A 90 4.75 -13.22 6.84
CA ARG A 90 4.06 -14.27 7.58
C ARG A 90 4.06 -14.02 9.07
N ILE A 91 3.03 -14.53 9.75
CA ILE A 91 3.00 -14.64 11.20
C ILE A 91 3.49 -16.04 11.57
N ILE A 92 4.50 -16.09 12.43
CA ILE A 92 4.99 -17.31 13.06
C ILE A 92 4.67 -17.30 14.55
N GLN A 93 4.57 -18.47 15.15
CA GLN A 93 4.32 -18.63 16.58
C GLN A 93 5.52 -19.26 17.25
N LEU A 94 6.06 -18.62 18.28
CA LEU A 94 7.16 -19.13 19.09
C LEU A 94 6.74 -19.20 20.56
N PRO A 95 7.24 -20.17 21.34
CA PRO A 95 7.09 -20.18 22.79
C PRO A 95 7.63 -18.88 23.40
N LYS A 96 7.09 -18.44 24.53
CA LYS A 96 7.69 -17.36 25.31
C LYS A 96 9.09 -17.76 25.75
N MET A 97 10.08 -16.97 25.39
CA MET A 97 11.50 -17.19 25.68
C MET A 97 12.21 -15.89 25.95
N LYS A 98 13.49 -15.95 26.35
CA LYS A 98 14.32 -14.76 26.56
C LYS A 98 14.63 -14.08 25.23
N GLU A 99 14.76 -12.77 25.26
CA GLU A 99 15.04 -11.95 24.07
C GLU A 99 16.32 -12.39 23.33
N GLU A 100 17.34 -12.84 24.07
CA GLU A 100 18.62 -13.34 23.51
C GLU A 100 18.43 -14.62 22.67
N GLU A 101 17.46 -15.45 23.03
CA GLU A 101 17.16 -16.71 22.33
C GLU A 101 16.21 -16.46 21.14
N LEU A 102 15.38 -15.42 21.26
CA LEU A 102 14.30 -15.10 20.32
C LEU A 102 14.84 -14.84 18.90
N ILE A 103 15.94 -14.10 18.75
CA ILE A 103 16.52 -13.76 17.45
C ILE A 103 16.90 -15.02 16.66
N ASN A 104 17.51 -16.00 17.32
CA ASN A 104 17.91 -17.24 16.67
C ASN A 104 16.68 -18.12 16.36
N ALA A 105 15.73 -18.19 17.30
CA ALA A 105 14.49 -18.94 17.10
C ALA A 105 13.68 -18.38 15.91
N ILE A 106 13.58 -17.03 15.79
CA ILE A 106 12.92 -16.37 14.64
C ILE A 106 13.61 -16.75 13.33
N LYS A 107 14.96 -16.73 13.27
CA LYS A 107 15.69 -17.09 12.04
C LYS A 107 15.42 -18.53 11.63
N TRP A 108 15.47 -19.47 12.55
CA TRP A 108 15.24 -20.88 12.28
C TRP A 108 13.80 -21.16 11.84
N GLU A 109 12.82 -20.56 12.53
CA GLU A 109 11.42 -20.71 12.15
C GLU A 109 11.14 -20.02 10.80
N ALA A 110 11.74 -18.85 10.57
CA ALA A 110 11.62 -18.15 9.30
C ALA A 110 12.17 -18.98 8.13
N GLU A 111 13.30 -19.67 8.31
CA GLU A 111 13.91 -20.52 7.29
C GLU A 111 12.99 -21.67 6.85
N ALA A 112 12.17 -22.19 7.77
CA ALA A 112 11.20 -23.24 7.45
C ALA A 112 10.02 -22.71 6.58
N HIS A 113 9.81 -21.41 6.54
CA HIS A 113 8.66 -20.79 5.89
C HIS A 113 9.00 -19.95 4.66
N ILE A 114 10.21 -19.39 4.60
CA ILE A 114 10.66 -18.56 3.48
C ILE A 114 11.15 -19.46 2.34
N PRO A 115 10.71 -19.22 1.07
CA PRO A 115 11.13 -20.04 -0.07
C PRO A 115 12.55 -19.74 -0.58
N LEU A 116 13.35 -18.99 0.19
CA LEU A 116 14.74 -18.61 -0.09
C LEU A 116 15.60 -18.87 1.13
N SER A 117 16.91 -19.03 0.92
CA SER A 117 17.86 -19.13 2.04
C SER A 117 17.83 -17.86 2.90
N ILE A 118 17.93 -18.02 4.21
CA ILE A 118 17.98 -16.88 5.14
C ILE A 118 19.17 -15.95 4.84
N ASP A 119 20.25 -16.49 4.27
CA ASP A 119 21.42 -15.72 3.85
C ASP A 119 21.21 -14.90 2.58
N GLU A 120 20.15 -15.16 1.82
CA GLU A 120 19.81 -14.44 0.58
C GLU A 120 18.79 -13.33 0.80
N VAL A 121 18.25 -13.20 2.02
CA VAL A 121 17.21 -12.21 2.35
C VAL A 121 17.65 -11.25 3.43
N TYR A 122 17.06 -10.07 3.43
CA TYR A 122 16.96 -9.21 4.62
C TYR A 122 15.69 -9.59 5.35
N LEU A 123 15.83 -9.98 6.62
CA LEU A 123 14.73 -10.37 7.50
C LEU A 123 14.44 -9.25 8.49
N GLY A 124 13.22 -8.73 8.45
CA GLY A 124 12.64 -7.89 9.50
C GLY A 124 11.61 -8.66 10.30
N TRP A 125 11.39 -8.30 11.55
CA TRP A 125 10.38 -8.90 12.39
C TRP A 125 9.85 -7.94 13.45
N GLU A 126 8.64 -8.22 13.91
CA GLU A 126 7.96 -7.46 14.97
C GLU A 126 7.10 -8.43 15.79
N ILE A 127 7.15 -8.29 17.14
CA ILE A 127 6.24 -9.02 18.01
C ILE A 127 4.89 -8.31 17.92
N ILE A 128 3.87 -9.07 17.54
CA ILE A 128 2.49 -8.59 17.51
C ILE A 128 1.72 -9.17 18.68
N GLU A 129 0.82 -8.39 19.23
CA GLU A 129 -0.01 -8.87 20.34
C GLU A 129 -0.81 -10.10 19.94
N PRO A 130 -0.75 -11.19 20.74
CA PRO A 130 -1.66 -12.31 20.57
C PRO A 130 -3.10 -11.83 20.77
N ALA A 131 -4.04 -12.44 20.07
CA ALA A 131 -5.46 -12.09 20.22
C ALA A 131 -6.05 -12.48 21.58
N LEU A 132 -5.36 -13.33 22.35
CA LEU A 132 -5.72 -13.74 23.72
C LEU A 132 -4.61 -13.31 24.68
N GLU A 133 -5.00 -12.64 25.78
CA GLU A 133 -4.08 -12.16 26.83
C GLU A 133 -3.30 -13.30 27.51
N ASP A 134 -3.86 -14.49 27.57
CA ASP A 134 -3.27 -15.67 28.23
C ASP A 134 -2.50 -16.61 27.28
N ALA A 135 -2.18 -16.17 26.08
CA ALA A 135 -1.44 -17.02 25.14
C ALA A 135 -0.03 -17.38 25.67
N ASN A 136 0.30 -18.68 25.68
CA ASN A 136 1.63 -19.17 26.08
C ASN A 136 2.69 -19.04 24.96
N HIS A 137 2.38 -18.30 23.90
CA HIS A 137 3.24 -18.10 22.74
C HIS A 137 3.34 -16.62 22.38
N LEU A 138 4.35 -16.30 21.58
CA LEU A 138 4.52 -15.01 20.93
C LEU A 138 4.08 -15.14 19.47
N ASN A 139 3.27 -14.22 19.01
CA ASN A 139 3.02 -14.03 17.59
C ASN A 139 4.05 -13.05 17.02
N ILE A 140 4.76 -13.46 15.99
CA ILE A 140 5.83 -12.67 15.39
C ILE A 140 5.52 -12.50 13.91
N LEU A 141 5.34 -11.27 13.49
CA LEU A 141 5.22 -10.91 12.09
C LEU A 141 6.62 -10.83 11.51
N ILE A 142 6.93 -11.67 10.53
CA ILE A 142 8.19 -11.65 9.79
C ILE A 142 7.96 -11.10 8.39
N ALA A 143 8.94 -10.34 7.90
CA ALA A 143 9.00 -9.86 6.53
C ALA A 143 10.40 -10.14 5.97
N ALA A 144 10.46 -10.88 4.87
CA ALA A 144 11.71 -11.22 4.22
C ALA A 144 11.72 -10.71 2.77
N THR A 145 12.80 -10.04 2.39
CA THR A 145 12.98 -9.49 1.05
C THR A 145 14.33 -9.94 0.49
N PRO A 146 14.41 -10.40 -0.78
CA PRO A 146 15.69 -10.74 -1.41
C PRO A 146 16.68 -9.58 -1.33
N LYS A 147 17.93 -9.88 -0.98
CA LYS A 147 18.99 -8.86 -0.82
C LYS A 147 19.22 -8.07 -2.09
N ASP A 148 19.20 -8.71 -3.26
CA ASP A 148 19.40 -8.04 -4.54
C ASP A 148 18.35 -6.96 -4.84
N VAL A 149 17.11 -7.13 -4.37
CA VAL A 149 16.06 -6.12 -4.51
C VAL A 149 16.42 -4.88 -3.68
N ILE A 150 16.70 -5.05 -2.38
CA ILE A 150 17.02 -3.93 -1.49
C ILE A 150 18.33 -3.25 -1.92
N ASP A 151 19.36 -4.02 -2.29
CA ASP A 151 20.66 -3.49 -2.69
C ASP A 151 20.56 -2.58 -3.93
N ARG A 152 19.68 -2.90 -4.88
CA ARG A 152 19.40 -2.04 -6.04
C ARG A 152 18.71 -0.74 -5.65
N TYR A 153 17.76 -0.79 -4.70
CA TYR A 153 17.16 0.43 -4.14
C TYR A 153 18.19 1.27 -3.39
N LEU A 154 19.05 0.65 -2.58
CA LEU A 154 20.13 1.34 -1.87
C LEU A 154 21.09 2.04 -2.84
N SER A 155 21.51 1.33 -3.89
CA SER A 155 22.38 1.89 -4.93
C SER A 155 21.74 3.09 -5.63
N PHE A 156 20.49 2.95 -6.07
CA PHE A 156 19.73 4.05 -6.66
C PHE A 156 19.61 5.27 -5.72
N LEU A 157 19.19 5.05 -4.46
CA LEU A 157 19.01 6.14 -3.49
C LEU A 157 20.33 6.86 -3.18
N ASN A 158 21.43 6.14 -3.09
CA ASN A 158 22.77 6.72 -2.93
C ASN A 158 23.16 7.62 -4.13
N LYS A 159 22.88 7.20 -5.37
CA LYS A 159 23.15 7.99 -6.58
C LYS A 159 22.36 9.29 -6.65
N VAL A 160 21.17 9.31 -6.06
CA VAL A 160 20.36 10.53 -5.99
C VAL A 160 20.54 11.29 -4.67
N ASN A 161 21.53 10.86 -3.85
CA ASN A 161 21.91 11.51 -2.60
C ASN A 161 20.79 11.53 -1.54
N LEU A 162 20.00 10.44 -1.48
CA LEU A 162 18.98 10.19 -0.46
C LEU A 162 19.49 9.18 0.57
N ILE A 163 18.99 9.29 1.77
CA ILE A 163 19.35 8.45 2.93
C ILE A 163 18.12 7.63 3.31
N PRO A 164 18.02 6.36 2.91
CA PRO A 164 16.93 5.52 3.35
C PRO A 164 17.06 5.23 4.84
N ILE A 165 16.01 5.55 5.60
CA ILE A 165 15.95 5.25 7.04
C ILE A 165 15.13 3.99 7.32
N VAL A 166 14.19 3.67 6.43
CA VAL A 166 13.37 2.46 6.48
C VAL A 166 13.01 2.02 5.07
N PHE A 167 13.06 0.71 4.85
CA PHE A 167 12.34 0.02 3.79
C PHE A 167 11.19 -0.76 4.42
N GLU A 168 10.00 -0.65 3.86
CA GLU A 168 8.85 -1.42 4.36
C GLU A 168 7.93 -1.88 3.22
N PRO A 169 7.17 -2.98 3.41
CA PRO A 169 6.14 -3.39 2.47
C PRO A 169 5.10 -2.29 2.25
N GLU A 170 4.54 -2.21 1.04
CA GLU A 170 3.44 -1.27 0.73
C GLU A 170 2.27 -1.43 1.69
N SER A 171 1.92 -2.67 2.06
CA SER A 171 0.82 -3.00 2.96
C SER A 171 0.92 -2.31 4.32
N PHE A 172 2.12 -2.16 4.89
CA PHE A 172 2.32 -1.50 6.18
C PHE A 172 2.01 0.00 6.09
N SER A 173 2.46 0.64 5.04
CA SER A 173 2.20 2.06 4.80
C SER A 173 0.72 2.32 4.51
N VAL A 174 0.08 1.44 3.73
CA VAL A 174 -1.34 1.52 3.41
C VAL A 174 -2.20 1.39 4.68
N VAL A 175 -1.90 0.41 5.54
CA VAL A 175 -2.58 0.27 6.85
C VAL A 175 -2.40 1.54 7.69
N ARG A 176 -1.17 2.06 7.81
CA ARG A 176 -0.87 3.26 8.60
C ARG A 176 -1.65 4.49 8.12
N SER A 177 -1.88 4.62 6.82
CA SER A 177 -2.61 5.75 6.26
C SER A 177 -4.14 5.61 6.35
N LEU A 178 -4.68 4.38 6.31
CA LEU A 178 -6.13 4.14 6.15
C LEU A 178 -6.84 3.64 7.40
N ILE A 179 -6.11 3.03 8.33
CA ILE A 179 -6.67 2.55 9.59
C ILE A 179 -6.44 3.59 10.67
N LYS A 180 -7.53 3.97 11.33
CA LYS A 180 -7.44 4.93 12.43
C LYS A 180 -6.61 4.34 13.57
N LYS A 181 -5.73 5.13 14.14
CA LYS A 181 -4.91 4.73 15.30
C LYS A 181 -5.81 4.17 16.41
N ASN A 182 -5.42 3.02 16.95
CA ASN A 182 -6.16 2.26 17.96
C ASN A 182 -7.48 1.60 17.44
N ASP A 183 -7.74 1.59 16.15
CA ASP A 183 -8.80 0.75 15.58
C ASP A 183 -8.27 -0.68 15.44
N SER A 184 -8.98 -1.65 16.00
CA SER A 184 -8.64 -3.08 15.95
C SER A 184 -9.64 -3.91 15.15
N ASN A 185 -10.60 -3.26 14.50
CA ASN A 185 -11.66 -3.95 13.77
C ASN A 185 -11.10 -4.67 12.53
N PRO A 186 -11.49 -5.94 12.31
CA PRO A 186 -11.08 -6.66 11.11
C PRO A 186 -11.51 -5.92 9.84
N THR A 187 -10.53 -5.55 9.03
CA THR A 187 -10.73 -4.75 7.84
C THR A 187 -9.96 -5.38 6.67
N VAL A 188 -10.66 -5.59 5.54
CA VAL A 188 -10.00 -5.89 4.27
C VAL A 188 -9.68 -4.57 3.58
N ILE A 189 -8.42 -4.36 3.24
CA ILE A 189 -7.98 -3.22 2.43
C ILE A 189 -7.61 -3.75 1.05
N ILE A 190 -8.07 -3.07 0.00
CA ILE A 190 -7.77 -3.42 -1.38
C ILE A 190 -7.19 -2.18 -2.05
N ASP A 191 -5.90 -2.23 -2.34
CA ASP A 191 -5.19 -1.21 -3.12
C ASP A 191 -5.19 -1.61 -4.59
N ILE A 192 -6.04 -0.95 -5.40
CA ILE A 192 -6.18 -1.25 -6.82
C ILE A 192 -5.29 -0.28 -7.61
N GLY A 193 -4.12 -0.80 -7.98
CA GLY A 193 -3.14 -0.08 -8.77
C GLY A 193 -3.33 -0.26 -10.28
N ALA A 194 -2.42 0.36 -11.04
CA ALA A 194 -2.44 0.26 -12.49
C ALA A 194 -1.88 -1.07 -13.01
N THR A 195 -0.98 -1.72 -12.30
CA THR A 195 -0.29 -2.97 -12.70
C THR A 195 -0.75 -4.19 -11.90
N GLY A 196 -1.31 -4.01 -10.71
CA GLY A 196 -1.80 -5.07 -9.85
C GLY A 196 -2.73 -4.54 -8.76
N ALA A 197 -3.25 -5.44 -7.93
CA ALA A 197 -3.97 -5.11 -6.72
C ALA A 197 -3.36 -5.84 -5.51
N ASN A 198 -3.15 -5.10 -4.43
CA ASN A 198 -2.70 -5.62 -3.15
C ASN A 198 -3.89 -5.76 -2.20
N PHE A 199 -3.97 -6.90 -1.55
CA PHE A 199 -4.97 -7.20 -0.52
C PHE A 199 -4.28 -7.28 0.82
N VAL A 200 -4.85 -6.63 1.80
CA VAL A 200 -4.38 -6.64 3.18
C VAL A 200 -5.55 -6.95 4.11
N ILE A 201 -5.39 -7.92 4.99
CA ILE A 201 -6.33 -8.13 6.10
C ILE A 201 -5.64 -7.65 7.37
N PHE A 202 -6.24 -6.62 7.95
CA PHE A 202 -5.84 -6.04 9.23
C PHE A 202 -6.84 -6.46 10.31
N SER A 203 -6.36 -6.89 11.47
CA SER A 203 -7.20 -7.23 12.62
C SER A 203 -6.37 -7.23 13.90
N GLY A 204 -6.94 -6.75 15.00
CA GLY A 204 -6.29 -6.77 16.31
C GLY A 204 -4.96 -6.00 16.32
N SER A 205 -4.92 -4.84 15.69
CA SER A 205 -3.74 -3.96 15.62
C SER A 205 -2.58 -4.46 14.75
N ALA A 206 -2.75 -5.54 13.98
CA ALA A 206 -1.70 -6.11 13.13
C ALA A 206 -2.21 -6.52 11.75
N ILE A 207 -1.29 -6.59 10.78
CA ILE A 207 -1.53 -7.22 9.49
C ILE A 207 -1.56 -8.73 9.71
N ARG A 208 -2.64 -9.39 9.29
CA ARG A 208 -2.84 -10.84 9.41
C ARG A 208 -2.56 -11.58 8.11
N PHE A 209 -2.75 -10.89 7.00
CA PHE A 209 -2.59 -11.48 5.67
C PHE A 209 -2.29 -10.39 4.64
N THR A 210 -1.42 -10.70 3.68
CA THR A 210 -1.24 -9.90 2.47
C THR A 210 -1.21 -10.81 1.25
N SER A 211 -1.65 -10.29 0.12
CA SER A 211 -1.56 -10.97 -1.17
C SER A 211 -1.55 -9.97 -2.30
N HIS A 212 -0.85 -10.32 -3.38
CA HIS A 212 -0.81 -9.57 -4.63
C HIS A 212 -1.53 -10.32 -5.74
N THR A 213 -2.13 -9.59 -6.68
CA THR A 213 -2.78 -10.16 -7.89
C THR A 213 -2.56 -9.24 -9.09
N ASP A 214 -2.64 -9.81 -10.31
CA ASP A 214 -2.55 -9.07 -11.57
C ASP A 214 -3.83 -8.28 -11.91
N ILE A 215 -4.86 -8.35 -11.07
CA ILE A 215 -6.09 -7.56 -11.25
C ILE A 215 -5.74 -6.08 -11.12
N SER A 216 -5.94 -5.32 -12.21
CA SER A 216 -5.37 -3.97 -12.30
C SER A 216 -6.14 -3.06 -13.25
N GLY A 217 -5.90 -1.77 -13.14
CA GLY A 217 -6.44 -0.79 -14.09
C GLY A 217 -6.01 -1.05 -15.53
N ASN A 218 -4.79 -1.53 -15.75
CA ASN A 218 -4.30 -1.89 -17.08
C ASN A 218 -5.01 -3.12 -17.63
N LEU A 219 -5.30 -4.13 -16.80
CA LEU A 219 -6.06 -5.31 -17.21
C LEU A 219 -7.47 -4.91 -17.63
N LEU A 220 -8.15 -4.04 -16.87
CA LEU A 220 -9.45 -3.48 -17.24
C LEU A 220 -9.38 -2.74 -18.58
N ASN A 221 -8.37 -1.91 -18.79
CA ASN A 221 -8.17 -1.21 -20.07
C ASN A 221 -7.93 -2.18 -21.23
N GLN A 222 -7.16 -3.25 -21.04
CA GLN A 222 -6.90 -4.27 -22.05
C GLN A 222 -8.19 -4.98 -22.47
N GLU A 223 -9.07 -5.34 -21.54
CA GLU A 223 -10.34 -5.96 -21.85
C GLU A 223 -11.29 -5.02 -22.61
N ILE A 224 -11.27 -3.71 -22.29
CA ILE A 224 -12.02 -2.70 -23.05
C ILE A 224 -11.47 -2.59 -24.49
N VAL A 225 -10.14 -2.46 -24.65
CA VAL A 225 -9.49 -2.40 -25.98
C VAL A 225 -9.86 -3.63 -26.81
N LYS A 226 -9.72 -4.81 -26.23
CA LYS A 226 -9.99 -6.08 -26.91
C LYS A 226 -11.45 -6.20 -27.36
N LYS A 227 -12.40 -5.81 -26.50
CA LYS A 227 -13.83 -5.99 -26.74
C LYS A 227 -14.45 -4.90 -27.60
N LEU A 228 -14.01 -3.66 -27.42
CA LEU A 228 -14.55 -2.50 -28.15
C LEU A 228 -13.69 -2.07 -29.35
N LYS A 229 -12.46 -2.60 -29.46
CA LYS A 229 -11.49 -2.27 -30.51
C LYS A 229 -11.15 -0.78 -30.59
N VAL A 230 -11.02 -0.16 -29.44
CA VAL A 230 -10.66 1.26 -29.25
C VAL A 230 -9.17 1.41 -28.88
N SER A 231 -8.65 2.63 -28.94
CA SER A 231 -7.28 2.92 -28.48
C SER A 231 -7.14 2.77 -26.96
N LYS A 232 -5.91 2.56 -26.45
CA LYS A 232 -5.64 2.51 -25.01
C LYS A 232 -6.09 3.78 -24.29
N LYS A 233 -5.91 4.93 -24.89
CA LYS A 233 -6.34 6.23 -24.34
C LYS A 233 -7.86 6.29 -24.20
N GLU A 234 -8.57 5.91 -25.22
CA GLU A 234 -10.04 5.85 -25.23
C GLU A 234 -10.58 4.81 -24.26
N ALA A 235 -9.94 3.64 -24.17
CA ALA A 235 -10.28 2.61 -23.18
C ALA A 235 -10.18 3.13 -21.75
N ASN A 236 -9.09 3.85 -21.42
CA ASN A 236 -8.92 4.45 -20.11
C ASN A 236 -9.98 5.53 -19.82
N GLN A 237 -10.33 6.33 -20.81
CA GLN A 237 -11.41 7.32 -20.69
C GLN A 237 -12.74 6.63 -20.42
N LEU A 238 -13.11 5.62 -21.21
CA LEU A 238 -14.32 4.82 -21.02
C LEU A 238 -14.37 4.13 -19.65
N LYS A 239 -13.22 3.58 -19.17
CA LYS A 239 -13.10 3.00 -17.84
C LYS A 239 -13.48 4.01 -16.75
N VAL A 240 -12.97 5.25 -16.84
CA VAL A 240 -13.21 6.29 -15.84
C VAL A 240 -14.63 6.85 -15.91
N GLU A 241 -15.15 7.10 -17.12
CA GLU A 241 -16.43 7.76 -17.32
C GLU A 241 -17.63 6.82 -17.20
N VAL A 242 -17.50 5.60 -17.66
CA VAL A 242 -18.58 4.61 -17.71
C VAL A 242 -18.44 3.57 -16.59
N GLY A 243 -17.23 2.99 -16.43
CA GLY A 243 -16.93 1.99 -15.41
C GLY A 243 -17.92 0.81 -15.43
N LEU A 244 -18.49 0.53 -14.27
CA LEU A 244 -19.49 -0.54 -14.09
C LEU A 244 -20.95 -0.05 -14.18
N ASN A 245 -21.18 1.15 -14.68
CA ASN A 245 -22.51 1.68 -14.84
C ASN A 245 -23.23 0.99 -16.01
N LYS A 246 -24.37 0.36 -15.71
CA LYS A 246 -25.28 -0.27 -16.72
C LYS A 246 -26.27 0.77 -17.23
N THR A 247 -25.90 1.55 -18.21
CA THR A 247 -26.88 2.35 -18.93
C THR A 247 -27.34 1.59 -20.18
N LYS A 248 -28.60 1.80 -20.61
CA LYS A 248 -29.15 1.14 -21.82
C LYS A 248 -28.30 1.40 -23.08
N LYS A 249 -27.44 2.41 -23.09
CA LYS A 249 -26.57 2.77 -24.22
C LYS A 249 -25.14 2.19 -24.14
N ASP A 250 -24.61 1.86 -22.93
CA ASP A 250 -23.20 1.57 -22.72
C ASP A 250 -22.90 0.31 -21.91
N ASP A 251 -23.71 -0.73 -22.06
CA ASP A 251 -23.44 -2.02 -21.43
C ASP A 251 -22.18 -2.73 -21.98
N LYS A 252 -21.62 -2.22 -23.09
CA LYS A 252 -20.41 -2.79 -23.72
C LYS A 252 -19.19 -2.70 -22.83
N VAL A 253 -18.95 -1.53 -22.19
CA VAL A 253 -17.84 -1.35 -21.24
C VAL A 253 -18.03 -2.26 -20.03
N TYR A 254 -19.22 -2.23 -19.42
CA TYR A 254 -19.58 -3.13 -18.33
C TYR A 254 -19.32 -4.60 -18.69
N LYS A 255 -19.81 -5.07 -19.86
CA LYS A 255 -19.60 -6.44 -20.33
C LYS A 255 -18.14 -6.77 -20.58
N ALA A 256 -17.32 -5.79 -20.94
CA ALA A 256 -15.90 -5.99 -21.16
C ALA A 256 -15.16 -6.25 -19.84
N ILE A 257 -15.43 -5.44 -18.80
CA ILE A 257 -14.68 -5.49 -17.55
C ILE A 257 -15.29 -6.41 -16.49
N LYS A 258 -16.56 -6.81 -16.64
CA LYS A 258 -17.27 -7.68 -15.70
C LYS A 258 -16.50 -8.98 -15.33
N PRO A 259 -15.87 -9.71 -16.27
CA PRO A 259 -15.09 -10.89 -15.91
C PRO A 259 -13.98 -10.58 -14.89
N VAL A 260 -13.21 -9.50 -15.10
CA VAL A 260 -12.13 -9.07 -14.18
C VAL A 260 -12.70 -8.71 -12.80
N ILE A 261 -13.88 -8.08 -12.77
CA ILE A 261 -14.54 -7.75 -11.49
C ILE A 261 -15.07 -9.00 -10.79
N ASN A 262 -15.54 -10.00 -11.53
CA ASN A 262 -15.91 -11.29 -10.94
C ASN A 262 -14.69 -12.00 -10.33
N ASP A 263 -13.53 -11.93 -10.98
CA ASP A 263 -12.29 -12.48 -10.43
C ASP A 263 -11.85 -11.72 -9.18
N LEU A 264 -12.00 -10.37 -9.15
CA LEU A 264 -11.77 -9.56 -7.95
C LEU A 264 -12.69 -10.01 -6.81
N ILE A 265 -13.98 -10.17 -7.06
CA ILE A 265 -14.96 -10.64 -6.07
C ILE A 265 -14.57 -12.01 -5.53
N LYS A 266 -14.21 -12.94 -6.40
CA LYS A 266 -13.78 -14.28 -6.01
C LYS A 266 -12.52 -14.23 -5.11
N LYS A 267 -11.53 -13.40 -5.47
CA LYS A 267 -10.34 -13.21 -4.61
C LYS A 267 -10.68 -12.67 -3.23
N ILE A 268 -11.61 -11.72 -3.15
CA ILE A 268 -12.08 -11.20 -1.86
C ILE A 268 -12.73 -12.33 -1.04
N GLU A 269 -13.59 -13.16 -1.65
CA GLU A 269 -14.21 -14.32 -0.99
C GLU A 269 -13.14 -15.29 -0.49
N ASP A 270 -12.22 -15.71 -1.35
CA ASP A 270 -11.14 -16.65 -1.02
C ASP A 270 -10.28 -16.16 0.17
N TYR A 271 -9.97 -14.85 0.24
CA TYR A 271 -9.15 -14.28 1.29
C TYR A 271 -9.90 -14.07 2.61
N ILE A 272 -11.20 -13.74 2.55
CA ILE A 272 -12.07 -13.71 3.75
C ILE A 272 -12.21 -15.11 4.34
N ASP A 273 -12.43 -16.13 3.49
CA ASP A 273 -12.52 -17.52 3.93
C ASP A 273 -11.18 -18.01 4.51
N PHE A 274 -10.05 -17.64 3.88
CA PHE A 274 -8.72 -17.91 4.44
C PHE A 274 -8.55 -17.30 5.83
N TYR A 275 -8.91 -16.03 6.01
CA TYR A 275 -8.82 -15.35 7.30
C TYR A 275 -9.67 -16.04 8.36
N HIS A 276 -10.90 -16.42 8.05
CA HIS A 276 -11.78 -17.14 8.98
C HIS A 276 -11.22 -18.50 9.38
N ASN A 277 -10.66 -19.25 8.43
CA ASN A 277 -10.05 -20.55 8.69
C ASN A 277 -8.76 -20.41 9.53
N TYR A 278 -7.94 -19.40 9.21
CA TYR A 278 -6.71 -19.12 9.93
C TYR A 278 -6.98 -18.73 11.39
N THR A 279 -7.90 -17.81 11.65
CA THR A 279 -8.24 -17.36 13.01
C THR A 279 -8.91 -18.45 13.83
N SER A 280 -9.66 -19.36 13.20
CA SER A 280 -10.26 -20.51 13.87
C SER A 280 -9.23 -21.50 14.40
N ASN A 281 -8.12 -21.66 13.68
CA ASN A 281 -7.04 -22.59 14.03
C ASN A 281 -6.01 -21.99 15.01
N ALA A 282 -5.87 -20.65 15.03
CA ALA A 282 -4.87 -19.95 15.83
C ALA A 282 -5.34 -19.63 17.27
N HIS A 283 -6.45 -20.20 17.74
CA HIS A 283 -7.10 -19.84 19.01
C HIS A 283 -7.41 -18.33 19.16
N ASP A 284 -7.38 -17.60 18.06
CA ASP A 284 -7.81 -16.21 18.01
C ASP A 284 -9.34 -16.11 18.14
N GLN A 285 -9.83 -15.10 18.85
CA GLN A 285 -11.29 -14.85 18.85
C GLN A 285 -11.73 -14.58 17.42
N LYS A 286 -12.56 -15.47 16.88
CA LYS A 286 -13.14 -15.33 15.55
C LYS A 286 -13.91 -14.01 15.48
N LYS A 287 -13.36 -13.04 14.78
CA LYS A 287 -14.03 -11.76 14.49
C LYS A 287 -14.32 -11.72 13.00
N ASP A 288 -15.58 -11.50 12.67
CA ASP A 288 -15.98 -11.31 11.27
C ASP A 288 -15.40 -10.02 10.72
N ILE A 289 -15.17 -10.00 9.40
CA ILE A 289 -14.72 -8.78 8.70
C ILE A 289 -15.78 -7.68 8.89
N ALA A 290 -15.37 -6.54 9.43
CA ALA A 290 -16.25 -5.43 9.73
C ALA A 290 -16.49 -4.51 8.51
N GLN A 291 -15.51 -4.40 7.60
CA GLN A 291 -15.59 -3.51 6.45
C GLN A 291 -14.54 -3.86 5.38
N ILE A 292 -14.76 -3.34 4.17
CA ILE A 292 -13.77 -3.33 3.08
C ILE A 292 -13.44 -1.87 2.76
N VAL A 293 -12.15 -1.55 2.70
CA VAL A 293 -11.64 -0.22 2.36
C VAL A 293 -10.90 -0.31 1.02
N LEU A 294 -11.29 0.54 0.06
CA LEU A 294 -10.69 0.60 -1.25
C LEU A 294 -9.73 1.80 -1.34
N CYS A 295 -8.55 1.59 -1.91
CA CYS A 295 -7.57 2.64 -2.22
C CYS A 295 -6.85 2.35 -3.54
N GLY A 296 -5.89 3.20 -3.90
CA GLY A 296 -5.20 3.14 -5.18
C GLY A 296 -5.92 3.88 -6.31
N GLY A 297 -5.23 4.02 -7.42
CA GLY A 297 -5.69 4.86 -8.54
C GLY A 297 -6.96 4.36 -9.23
N ASP A 298 -7.19 3.06 -9.24
CA ASP A 298 -8.34 2.43 -9.88
C ASP A 298 -9.48 2.06 -8.91
N SER A 299 -9.34 2.37 -7.61
CA SER A 299 -10.41 2.21 -6.62
C SER A 299 -11.67 3.04 -6.90
N HIS A 300 -11.53 4.07 -7.73
CA HIS A 300 -12.63 4.96 -8.17
C HIS A 300 -13.44 4.42 -9.34
N LEU A 301 -13.24 3.18 -9.75
CA LEU A 301 -14.04 2.59 -10.81
C LEU A 301 -15.53 2.77 -10.49
N LEU A 302 -16.23 3.46 -11.38
CA LEU A 302 -17.63 3.87 -11.16
C LEU A 302 -18.50 2.64 -10.85
N LYS A 303 -19.27 2.69 -9.76
CA LYS A 303 -20.13 1.63 -9.24
C LYS A 303 -19.42 0.41 -8.62
N LEU A 304 -18.09 0.41 -8.48
CA LEU A 304 -17.39 -0.68 -7.81
C LEU A 304 -17.81 -0.84 -6.33
N PRO A 305 -17.85 0.22 -5.50
CA PRO A 305 -18.24 0.08 -4.10
C PRO A 305 -19.66 -0.49 -3.95
N GLU A 306 -20.61 -0.06 -4.77
CA GLU A 306 -22.00 -0.52 -4.71
C GLU A 306 -22.14 -2.00 -5.10
N ILE A 307 -21.37 -2.44 -6.10
CA ILE A 307 -21.38 -3.85 -6.53
C ILE A 307 -20.80 -4.73 -5.43
N LEU A 308 -19.68 -4.33 -4.85
CA LEU A 308 -19.07 -5.06 -3.74
C LEU A 308 -19.98 -5.07 -2.50
N ASN A 309 -20.59 -3.94 -2.15
CA ASN A 309 -21.54 -3.86 -1.04
C ASN A 309 -22.71 -4.82 -1.21
N SER A 310 -23.32 -4.85 -2.42
CA SER A 310 -24.44 -5.76 -2.72
C SER A 310 -24.04 -7.24 -2.67
N LYS A 311 -22.76 -7.55 -2.91
CA LYS A 311 -22.25 -8.92 -2.91
C LYS A 311 -21.88 -9.42 -1.52
N PHE A 312 -21.19 -8.59 -0.72
CA PHE A 312 -20.66 -9.01 0.57
C PHE A 312 -21.54 -8.65 1.75
N ASN A 313 -22.53 -7.78 1.57
CA ASN A 313 -23.35 -7.22 2.63
C ASN A 313 -22.49 -6.60 3.77
N LEU A 314 -21.38 -6.01 3.41
CA LEU A 314 -20.42 -5.33 4.29
C LEU A 314 -20.30 -3.86 3.92
N PRO A 315 -20.02 -2.96 4.86
CA PRO A 315 -19.65 -1.58 4.56
C PRO A 315 -18.44 -1.53 3.63
N ILE A 316 -18.61 -0.96 2.44
CA ILE A 316 -17.53 -0.72 1.47
C ILE A 316 -17.32 0.77 1.35
N LYS A 317 -16.10 1.24 1.58
CA LYS A 317 -15.78 2.65 1.51
C LYS A 317 -14.47 2.92 0.78
N LEU A 318 -14.36 4.08 0.17
CA LEU A 318 -13.08 4.61 -0.25
C LEU A 318 -12.30 5.06 0.98
N GLY A 319 -11.01 4.76 1.02
CA GLY A 319 -10.14 5.12 2.12
C GLY A 319 -9.98 6.63 2.29
N ASP A 320 -9.57 7.04 3.48
CA ASP A 320 -9.13 8.40 3.76
C ASP A 320 -7.66 8.35 4.20
N PRO A 321 -6.70 8.61 3.30
CA PRO A 321 -5.28 8.50 3.63
C PRO A 321 -4.78 9.47 4.70
N LEU A 322 -5.58 10.44 5.10
CA LEU A 322 -5.25 11.44 6.12
C LEU A 322 -6.03 11.24 7.43
N ILE A 323 -6.72 10.11 7.60
CA ILE A 323 -7.57 9.83 8.77
C ILE A 323 -6.85 10.00 10.12
N ASN A 324 -5.52 9.83 10.14
CA ASN A 324 -4.69 9.96 11.34
C ASN A 324 -4.06 11.35 11.52
N ILE A 325 -4.38 12.32 10.67
CA ILE A 325 -3.91 13.70 10.80
C ILE A 325 -4.89 14.49 11.66
N VAL A 326 -4.43 14.98 12.81
CA VAL A 326 -5.21 15.64 13.88
C VAL A 326 -5.85 16.92 13.39
N ASN A 327 -6.23 17.31 12.41
CA ASN A 327 -7.00 18.50 11.99
C ASN A 327 -7.61 18.28 10.60
N HIS A 328 -7.66 17.04 10.20
CA HIS A 328 -8.39 16.64 9.03
C HIS A 328 -9.88 16.66 9.37
N LYS A 329 -10.55 17.78 9.09
CA LYS A 329 -12.00 17.82 9.07
C LYS A 329 -12.46 17.25 7.74
N GLU A 330 -13.56 16.51 7.74
CA GLU A 330 -14.19 15.94 6.55
C GLU A 330 -14.64 16.98 5.51
N ASP A 331 -14.36 18.25 5.74
CA ASP A 331 -14.72 19.37 4.85
C ASP A 331 -13.91 19.39 3.55
N GLU A 332 -14.61 19.70 2.48
CA GLU A 332 -14.33 19.50 1.05
C GLU A 332 -13.03 20.12 0.48
N SER A 333 -12.30 20.90 1.25
CA SER A 333 -10.98 21.43 0.86
C SER A 333 -10.01 21.28 2.02
N ILE A 334 -9.15 20.26 1.95
CA ILE A 334 -7.97 20.19 2.81
C ILE A 334 -7.15 21.43 2.49
N ASN A 335 -7.19 22.43 3.37
CA ASN A 335 -6.37 23.64 3.22
C ASN A 335 -4.91 23.29 3.57
N LEU A 336 -4.31 22.51 2.67
CA LEU A 336 -2.92 22.17 2.65
C LEU A 336 -2.21 23.42 2.19
N LYS A 337 -1.74 24.30 3.08
CA LYS A 337 -1.04 25.56 2.77
C LYS A 337 -0.26 25.48 1.44
N LYS A 338 -0.90 25.70 0.27
CA LYS A 338 -0.39 25.63 -1.11
C LYS A 338 -0.51 24.29 -1.86
N VAL A 339 -1.10 23.24 -1.31
CA VAL A 339 -1.36 21.96 -2.00
C VAL A 339 -2.85 21.71 -1.99
N SER A 340 -3.46 21.54 -3.15
CA SER A 340 -4.88 21.17 -3.28
C SER A 340 -4.95 19.84 -4.00
N LEU A 341 -5.32 18.77 -3.28
CA LEU A 341 -5.60 17.44 -3.83
C LEU A 341 -7.06 17.09 -3.57
N SER A 342 -7.74 16.61 -4.58
CA SER A 342 -9.05 16.01 -4.41
C SER A 342 -8.95 14.70 -3.61
N LYS A 343 -10.04 14.23 -3.01
CA LYS A 343 -10.11 12.93 -2.35
C LYS A 343 -9.63 11.79 -3.27
N LYS A 344 -9.91 11.90 -4.57
CA LYS A 344 -9.45 10.94 -5.57
C LYS A 344 -7.93 10.91 -5.73
N GLU A 345 -7.32 12.08 -5.78
CA GLU A 345 -5.87 12.21 -5.91
C GLU A 345 -5.16 11.74 -4.65
N LEU A 346 -5.71 11.98 -3.46
CA LEU A 346 -5.16 11.46 -2.21
C LEU A 346 -5.06 9.93 -2.19
N LEU A 347 -6.05 9.23 -2.74
CA LEU A 347 -6.02 7.75 -2.80
C LEU A 347 -4.91 7.19 -3.68
N ILE A 348 -4.45 7.95 -4.67
CA ILE A 348 -3.29 7.58 -5.49
C ILE A 348 -2.00 7.63 -4.65
N HIS A 349 -1.97 8.50 -3.64
CA HIS A 349 -0.84 8.72 -2.76
C HIS A 349 -0.90 7.94 -1.43
N THR A 350 -1.85 6.99 -1.28
CA THR A 350 -2.05 6.24 -0.03
C THR A 350 -0.73 5.68 0.53
N THR A 351 0.03 4.95 -0.29
CA THR A 351 1.33 4.38 0.09
C THR A 351 2.33 5.46 0.47
N SER A 352 2.58 6.45 -0.38
CA SER A 352 3.56 7.52 -0.11
C SER A 352 3.18 8.39 1.09
N ILE A 353 1.88 8.58 1.37
CA ILE A 353 1.38 9.22 2.58
C ILE A 353 1.72 8.38 3.81
N GLY A 354 1.37 7.09 3.78
CA GLY A 354 1.64 6.18 4.88
C GLY A 354 3.12 6.04 5.20
N LEU A 355 3.99 6.03 4.18
CA LEU A 355 5.46 6.06 4.36
C LEU A 355 5.90 7.34 5.07
N ALA A 356 5.41 8.51 4.63
CA ALA A 356 5.76 9.78 5.24
C ALA A 356 5.26 9.92 6.69
N LEU A 357 4.21 9.20 7.06
CA LEU A 357 3.66 9.16 8.41
C LEU A 357 4.44 8.27 9.38
N ARG A 358 5.35 7.42 8.91
CA ARG A 358 6.05 6.43 9.75
C ARG A 358 6.78 6.99 10.96
N GLN A 359 7.30 8.20 10.88
CA GLN A 359 7.98 8.84 12.00
C GLN A 359 7.05 9.68 12.89
N ILE A 360 5.77 9.73 12.55
CA ILE A 360 4.79 10.63 13.14
C ILE A 360 3.79 9.88 14.02
N ILE A 361 3.35 8.72 13.55
CA ILE A 361 2.31 7.91 14.21
C ILE A 361 2.76 6.46 14.47
#